data_2a6f80895745f503b82122c068648186
#
_entry.id   2a6f80895745f503b82122c068648186
#
_cell.length_a   1.000
_cell.length_b   1.000
_cell.length_c   1.000
_cell.angle_alpha   90.00
_cell.angle_beta   90.00
_cell.angle_gamma   90.00
#
_symmetry.space_group_name_H-M   'P 1'
#
loop_
_entity.id
_entity.type
_entity.pdbx_description
1 polymer ?
#
loop_
_entity_poly.entity_id
_entity_poly.type
_entity_poly.pdbx_seq_one_letter_code
_entity_poly.pdbx_strand_id
1 'polypeptide(L)'
;MAINWRKMETITKGVASHRRLEVIALLDAKPELSVEEISRVLKLSFNNTSDHIGKLMIAGLVMKRHEGNFVRHKLTSRGLTVLKFLRTLE
;
A
#
# COMPACT_ATOMS: atom_id res chain seq x y z
N MET A 1 19.67 -13.34 -15.35
CA MET A 1 19.48 -11.88 -15.37
C MET A 1 19.80 -11.30 -14.02
N ALA A 2 20.42 -10.13 -14.03
CA ALA A 2 20.75 -9.46 -12.77
C ALA A 2 19.50 -8.82 -12.15
N ILE A 3 19.40 -8.94 -10.83
CA ILE A 3 18.33 -8.26 -10.07
C ILE A 3 18.74 -6.82 -9.82
N ASN A 4 17.80 -5.92 -9.98
CA ASN A 4 18.02 -4.51 -9.62
C ASN A 4 17.83 -4.37 -8.11
N TRP A 5 18.94 -4.43 -7.37
CA TRP A 5 18.91 -4.40 -5.91
C TRP A 5 18.40 -3.08 -5.33
N ARG A 6 18.64 -1.95 -6.01
CA ARG A 6 18.09 -0.66 -5.57
C ARG A 6 16.58 -0.64 -5.67
N LYS A 7 16.03 -1.22 -6.72
CA LYS A 7 14.59 -1.37 -6.88
C LYS A 7 14.01 -2.25 -5.78
N MET A 8 14.70 -3.35 -5.47
CA MET A 8 14.29 -4.26 -4.41
C MET A 8 14.31 -3.56 -3.05
N GLU A 9 15.33 -2.74 -2.81
CA GLU A 9 15.42 -1.95 -1.59
C GLU A 9 14.22 -1.01 -1.45
N THR A 10 13.85 -0.31 -2.54
CA THR A 10 12.70 0.60 -2.53
C THR A 10 11.41 -0.14 -2.17
N ILE A 11 11.20 -1.30 -2.77
CA ILE A 11 10.02 -2.12 -2.49
C ILE A 11 10.03 -2.60 -1.04
N THR A 12 11.17 -3.10 -0.56
CA THR A 12 11.31 -3.62 0.80
C THR A 12 11.08 -2.52 1.83
N LYS A 13 11.65 -1.35 1.61
CA LYS A 13 11.42 -0.19 2.50
C LYS A 13 9.96 0.23 2.50
N GLY A 14 9.28 0.11 1.35
CA GLY A 14 7.87 0.45 1.25
C GLY A 14 7.01 -0.38 2.18
N VAL A 15 7.36 -1.65 2.41
CA VAL A 15 6.56 -2.54 3.27
C VAL A 15 7.15 -2.70 4.67
N ALA A 16 8.23 -2.02 5.00
CA ALA A 16 8.90 -2.17 6.30
C ALA A 16 8.21 -1.39 7.42
N SER A 17 6.93 -1.62 7.59
CA SER A 17 6.12 -0.98 8.64
C SER A 17 4.84 -1.79 8.80
N HIS A 18 4.50 -2.18 10.04
CA HIS A 18 3.27 -2.93 10.25
C HIS A 18 2.03 -2.12 9.82
N ARG A 19 2.07 -0.79 9.96
CA ARG A 19 0.95 0.04 9.52
C ARG A 19 0.80 0.04 8.00
N ARG A 20 1.91 0.09 7.26
CA ARG A 20 1.83 -0.02 5.79
C ARG A 20 1.36 -1.40 5.36
N LEU A 21 1.76 -2.46 6.06
CA LEU A 21 1.25 -3.81 5.81
C LEU A 21 -0.25 -3.90 6.07
N GLU A 22 -0.73 -3.25 7.12
CA GLU A 22 -2.17 -3.18 7.39
C GLU A 22 -2.94 -2.47 6.26
N VAL A 23 -2.36 -1.41 5.69
CA VAL A 23 -2.96 -0.73 4.54
C VAL A 23 -3.09 -1.68 3.34
N ILE A 24 -2.02 -2.42 3.05
CA ILE A 24 -2.03 -3.40 1.95
C ILE A 24 -3.10 -4.45 2.18
N ALA A 25 -3.17 -5.01 3.38
CA ALA A 25 -4.18 -6.03 3.70
C ALA A 25 -5.60 -5.48 3.61
N LEU A 26 -5.80 -4.25 4.08
CA LEU A 26 -7.11 -3.61 4.02
C LEU A 26 -7.55 -3.39 2.56
N LEU A 27 -6.65 -2.91 1.70
CA LEU A 27 -6.99 -2.66 0.30
C LEU A 27 -7.22 -3.95 -0.49
N ASP A 28 -6.65 -5.07 -0.05
CA ASP A 28 -6.97 -6.37 -0.62
C ASP A 28 -8.40 -6.79 -0.26
N ALA A 29 -8.77 -6.57 1.00
CA ALA A 29 -10.12 -6.93 1.48
C ALA A 29 -11.18 -5.93 0.99
N LYS A 30 -10.85 -4.66 0.94
CA LYS A 30 -11.77 -3.57 0.55
C LYS A 30 -11.05 -2.60 -0.40
N PRO A 31 -11.04 -2.89 -1.69
CA PRO A 31 -10.42 -1.99 -2.67
C PRO A 31 -11.22 -0.69 -2.82
N GLU A 32 -10.55 0.29 -3.42
CA GLU A 32 -11.17 1.57 -3.81
C GLU A 32 -11.50 2.49 -2.64
N LEU A 33 -10.71 2.41 -1.55
CA LEU A 33 -10.89 3.30 -0.41
C LEU A 33 -10.13 4.60 -0.61
N SER A 34 -10.67 5.68 -0.03
CA SER A 34 -9.98 6.97 0.08
C SER A 34 -9.03 6.95 1.27
N VAL A 35 -8.11 7.95 1.33
CA VAL A 35 -7.22 8.11 2.50
C VAL A 35 -8.05 8.25 3.78
N GLU A 36 -9.12 9.04 3.72
CA GLU A 36 -9.97 9.28 4.86
C GLU A 36 -10.63 8.00 5.37
N GLU A 37 -11.13 7.17 4.46
CA GLU A 37 -11.72 5.89 4.82
C GLU A 37 -10.70 4.94 5.42
N ILE A 38 -9.50 4.88 4.83
CA ILE A 38 -8.42 4.03 5.35
C ILE A 38 -8.01 4.49 6.76
N SER A 39 -7.85 5.80 6.95
CA SER A 39 -7.46 6.35 8.26
C SER A 39 -8.51 6.03 9.32
N ARG A 40 -9.78 6.07 8.97
CA ARG A 40 -10.87 5.75 9.89
C ARG A 40 -10.84 4.29 10.30
N VAL A 41 -10.68 3.38 9.35
CA VAL A 41 -10.64 1.93 9.62
C VAL A 41 -9.44 1.57 10.48
N LEU A 42 -8.26 2.11 10.16
CA LEU A 42 -7.02 1.77 10.86
C LEU A 42 -6.78 2.62 12.11
N LYS A 43 -7.65 3.60 12.36
CA LYS A 43 -7.54 4.51 13.51
C LYS A 43 -6.21 5.26 13.52
N LEU A 44 -5.84 5.77 12.37
CA LEU A 44 -4.64 6.58 12.17
C LEU A 44 -5.05 8.00 11.81
N SER A 45 -4.15 8.97 12.01
CA SER A 45 -4.38 10.33 11.54
C SER A 45 -4.40 10.34 10.01
N PHE A 46 -5.10 11.32 9.45
CA PHE A 46 -5.12 11.51 8.00
C PHE A 46 -3.71 11.70 7.45
N ASN A 47 -2.90 12.55 8.10
CA ASN A 47 -1.56 12.84 7.62
C ASN A 47 -0.64 11.61 7.64
N ASN A 48 -0.69 10.82 8.70
CA ASN A 48 0.10 9.59 8.78
C ASN A 48 -0.34 8.59 7.72
N THR A 49 -1.63 8.44 7.53
CA THR A 49 -2.19 7.53 6.52
C THR A 49 -1.76 7.96 5.12
N SER A 50 -1.88 9.27 4.83
CA SER A 50 -1.46 9.82 3.54
C SER A 50 0.03 9.56 3.27
N ASP A 51 0.88 9.72 4.30
CA ASP A 51 2.30 9.46 4.19
C ASP A 51 2.58 7.98 3.90
N HIS A 52 1.92 7.08 4.62
CA HIS A 52 2.06 5.63 4.40
C HIS A 52 1.65 5.25 2.97
N ILE A 53 0.51 5.77 2.52
CA ILE A 53 0.03 5.49 1.16
C ILE A 53 1.00 6.04 0.11
N GLY A 54 1.54 7.24 0.34
CA GLY A 54 2.53 7.84 -0.54
C GLY A 54 3.76 6.96 -0.72
N LYS A 55 4.27 6.40 0.38
CA LYS A 55 5.42 5.50 0.34
C LYS A 55 5.10 4.19 -0.38
N LEU A 56 3.89 3.67 -0.18
CA LEU A 56 3.44 2.48 -0.91
C LEU A 56 3.30 2.74 -2.41
N MET A 57 2.86 3.94 -2.80
CA MET A 57 2.78 4.30 -4.20
C MET A 57 4.18 4.44 -4.83
N ILE A 58 5.14 5.03 -4.12
CA ILE A 58 6.52 5.13 -4.59
C ILE A 58 7.11 3.73 -4.82
N ALA A 59 6.81 2.78 -3.94
CA ALA A 59 7.25 1.40 -4.08
C ALA A 59 6.50 0.63 -5.18
N GLY A 60 5.46 1.24 -5.77
CA GLY A 60 4.66 0.60 -6.80
C GLY A 60 3.71 -0.47 -6.29
N LEU A 61 3.33 -0.40 -5.02
CA LEU A 61 2.48 -1.41 -4.38
C LEU A 61 1.02 -0.99 -4.35
N VAL A 62 0.75 0.30 -4.40
CA VAL A 62 -0.58 0.89 -4.38
C VAL A 62 -0.69 1.87 -5.54
N MET A 63 -1.86 1.93 -6.15
CA MET A 63 -2.16 2.91 -7.19
C MET A 63 -3.42 3.67 -6.81
N LYS A 64 -3.57 4.86 -7.37
CA LYS A 64 -4.75 5.69 -7.14
C LYS A 64 -5.42 6.05 -8.44
N ARG A 65 -6.72 6.32 -8.37
CA ARG A 65 -7.46 6.93 -9.47
C ARG A 65 -8.37 8.01 -8.93
N HIS A 66 -8.61 9.02 -9.74
CA HIS A 66 -9.54 10.07 -9.41
C HIS A 66 -10.93 9.72 -9.92
N GLU A 67 -11.95 9.97 -9.07
CA GLU A 67 -13.34 9.77 -9.42
C GLU A 67 -14.12 10.94 -8.83
N GLY A 68 -14.40 11.94 -9.66
CA GLY A 68 -15.00 13.20 -9.18
C GLY A 68 -14.09 13.86 -8.16
N ASN A 69 -14.61 14.14 -6.98
CA ASN A 69 -13.86 14.75 -5.88
C ASN A 69 -13.14 13.72 -5.01
N PHE A 70 -13.26 12.43 -5.35
CA PHE A 70 -12.66 11.35 -4.57
C PHE A 70 -11.39 10.84 -5.21
N VAL A 71 -10.44 10.42 -4.37
CA VAL A 71 -9.26 9.71 -4.80
C VAL A 71 -9.34 8.32 -4.17
N ARG A 72 -9.40 7.30 -5.02
CA ARG A 72 -9.55 5.93 -4.59
C ARG A 72 -8.25 5.17 -4.77
N HIS A 73 -8.01 4.21 -3.88
CA HIS A 73 -6.74 3.46 -3.84
C HIS A 73 -6.99 1.97 -3.97
N LYS A 74 -6.07 1.29 -4.65
CA LYS A 74 -6.11 -0.17 -4.73
C LYS A 74 -4.69 -0.72 -4.88
N LEU A 75 -4.53 -2.02 -4.63
CA LEU A 75 -3.26 -2.69 -4.83
C LEU A 75 -2.93 -2.78 -6.31
N THR A 76 -1.64 -2.66 -6.62
CA THR A 76 -1.11 -3.04 -7.92
C THR A 76 -0.89 -4.56 -7.95
N SER A 77 -0.54 -5.11 -9.11
CA SER A 77 -0.13 -6.52 -9.21
C SER A 77 1.04 -6.81 -8.28
N ARG A 78 1.99 -5.87 -8.21
CA ARG A 78 3.14 -6.00 -7.30
C ARG A 78 2.69 -6.02 -5.85
N GLY A 79 1.77 -5.14 -5.47
CA GLY A 79 1.23 -5.11 -4.11
C GLY A 79 0.57 -6.42 -3.72
N LEU A 80 -0.22 -6.99 -4.63
CA LEU A 80 -0.86 -8.27 -4.40
C LEU A 80 0.16 -9.40 -4.29
N THR A 81 1.20 -9.40 -5.14
CA THR A 81 2.27 -10.40 -5.09
C THR A 81 3.01 -10.36 -3.76
N VAL A 82 3.35 -9.15 -3.29
CA VAL A 82 4.03 -8.97 -2.01
C VAL A 82 3.15 -9.50 -0.87
N LEU A 83 1.87 -9.15 -0.87
CA LEU A 83 0.96 -9.61 0.18
C LEU A 83 0.84 -11.15 0.20
N LYS A 84 0.71 -11.76 -0.96
CA LYS A 84 0.65 -13.22 -1.06
C LYS A 84 1.92 -13.87 -0.53
N PHE A 85 3.08 -13.32 -0.88
CA PHE A 85 4.35 -13.81 -0.37
C PHE A 85 4.41 -13.72 1.16
N LEU A 86 4.06 -12.57 1.71
CA LEU A 86 4.10 -12.37 3.16
C LEU A 86 3.17 -13.34 3.89
N ARG A 87 2.01 -13.64 3.32
CA ARG A 87 1.10 -14.63 3.91
C ARG A 87 1.68 -16.03 3.97
N THR A 88 2.61 -16.36 3.09
CA THR A 88 3.29 -17.67 3.13
C THR A 88 4.25 -17.79 4.29
N LEU A 89 4.65 -16.69 4.92
CA LEU A 89 5.62 -16.68 6.01
C LEU A 89 4.99 -16.93 7.39
N GLU A 90 3.68 -16.92 7.44
CA GLU A 90 2.94 -17.06 8.69
C GLU A 90 2.73 -18.52 9.12
#